data_71c50d4116e1d3972a33e554c90bac86
#
_entry.id   71c50d4116e1d3972a33e554c90bac86
#
_cell.length_a   1.000
_cell.length_b   1.000
_cell.length_c   1.000
_cell.angle_alpha   90.00
_cell.angle_beta   90.00
_cell.angle_gamma   90.00
#
_symmetry.space_group_name_H-M   'P 1'
#
loop_
_entity.id
_entity.type
_entity.pdbx_description
1 polymer ?
#
loop_
_entity_poly.entity_id
_entity_poly.type
_entity_poly.pdbx_seq_one_letter_code
_entity_poly.pdbx_strand_id
1 'polypeptide(L)'
;MKLNHALMNNNFTKSDMDSVVKFVKKKNIILTQSKKVKEFEKKWSKWVGTKYSVFVNSGSSANFITISALKILNKNKNKNEIIVPTLTWVSDINSVIMNGFKPIFVDINLSNLSMSTDQVIKKISKKTLAVFITHAQGFNGLDAKLISTLKKKKFT
;
A
#
# COMPACT_ATOMS: atom_id res chain seq x y z
N MET A 1 -19.17 1.75 -28.48
CA MET A 1 -18.06 2.59 -28.01
C MET A 1 -16.88 1.68 -27.65
N LYS A 2 -15.78 1.70 -28.45
CA LYS A 2 -14.56 0.96 -28.06
C LYS A 2 -13.87 1.75 -26.95
N LEU A 3 -13.78 1.19 -25.76
CA LEU A 3 -12.95 1.74 -24.70
C LEU A 3 -11.48 1.62 -25.11
N ASN A 4 -10.82 2.75 -25.32
CA ASN A 4 -9.39 2.78 -25.69
C ASN A 4 -8.43 2.57 -24.50
N HIS A 5 -8.96 2.32 -23.30
CA HIS A 5 -8.17 2.02 -22.11
C HIS A 5 -8.35 0.54 -21.74
N ALA A 6 -7.33 -0.25 -22.04
CA ALA A 6 -7.26 -1.61 -21.50
C ALA A 6 -6.98 -1.57 -20.01
N LEU A 7 -7.64 -2.45 -19.25
CA LEU A 7 -7.40 -2.61 -17.80
C LEU A 7 -5.93 -2.97 -17.50
N MET A 8 -5.31 -3.74 -18.40
CA MET A 8 -3.90 -4.10 -18.34
C MET A 8 -3.30 -4.13 -19.75
N ASN A 9 -2.04 -3.69 -19.84
CA ASN A 9 -1.18 -3.94 -20.99
C ASN A 9 -0.10 -4.93 -20.60
N ASN A 10 0.25 -5.83 -21.53
CA ASN A 10 1.39 -6.71 -21.34
C ASN A 10 2.68 -5.91 -21.54
N ASN A 11 3.35 -5.61 -20.43
CA ASN A 11 4.60 -4.83 -20.43
C ASN A 11 5.85 -5.72 -20.45
N PHE A 12 5.69 -7.05 -20.53
CA PHE A 12 6.83 -7.97 -20.62
C PHE A 12 7.38 -7.99 -22.04
N THR A 13 8.65 -7.66 -22.17
CA THR A 13 9.38 -7.76 -23.44
C THR A 13 9.86 -9.18 -23.69
N LYS A 14 10.21 -9.49 -24.94
CA LYS A 14 10.87 -10.77 -25.27
C LYS A 14 12.16 -10.95 -24.45
N SER A 15 12.94 -9.88 -24.28
CA SER A 15 14.18 -9.90 -23.47
C SER A 15 13.92 -10.27 -22.00
N ASP A 16 12.81 -9.81 -21.42
CA ASP A 16 12.45 -10.17 -20.06
C ASP A 16 12.13 -11.67 -19.96
N MET A 17 11.35 -12.19 -20.91
CA MET A 17 11.02 -13.61 -20.97
C MET A 17 12.26 -14.49 -21.18
N ASP A 18 13.15 -14.12 -22.10
CA ASP A 18 14.40 -14.82 -22.35
C ASP A 18 15.30 -14.84 -21.10
N SER A 19 15.31 -13.75 -20.34
CA SER A 19 16.05 -13.64 -19.07
C SER A 19 15.50 -14.59 -18.00
N VAL A 20 14.16 -14.71 -17.90
CA VAL A 20 13.52 -15.69 -17.00
C VAL A 20 13.87 -17.11 -17.41
N VAL A 21 13.70 -17.45 -18.69
CA VAL A 21 14.02 -18.78 -19.22
C VAL A 21 15.50 -19.13 -18.96
N LYS A 22 16.43 -18.21 -19.24
CA LYS A 22 17.85 -18.38 -18.96
C LYS A 22 18.14 -18.61 -17.48
N PHE A 23 17.42 -17.93 -16.60
CA PHE A 23 17.56 -18.11 -15.16
C PHE A 23 17.06 -19.50 -14.72
N VAL A 24 15.87 -19.92 -15.15
CA VAL A 24 15.25 -21.20 -14.76
C VAL A 24 16.04 -22.41 -15.28
N LYS A 25 16.75 -22.27 -16.40
CA LYS A 25 17.62 -23.33 -16.95
C LYS A 25 18.94 -23.54 -16.21
N LYS A 26 19.29 -22.70 -15.22
CA LYS A 26 20.52 -22.89 -14.44
C LYS A 26 20.43 -24.10 -13.53
N LYS A 27 21.56 -24.79 -13.32
CA LYS A 27 21.62 -25.83 -12.28
C LYS A 27 21.54 -25.23 -10.88
N ASN A 28 20.91 -25.93 -9.96
CA ASN A 28 20.81 -25.58 -8.54
C ASN A 28 20.19 -24.18 -8.27
N ILE A 29 19.13 -23.83 -9.00
CA ILE A 29 18.41 -22.59 -8.75
C ILE A 29 17.54 -22.70 -7.48
N ILE A 30 17.43 -21.59 -6.78
CA ILE A 30 16.51 -21.43 -5.64
C ILE A 30 15.43 -20.43 -6.09
N LEU A 31 14.18 -20.90 -6.15
CA LEU A 31 13.02 -20.11 -6.59
C LEU A 31 12.24 -19.49 -5.42
N THR A 32 12.76 -19.58 -4.20
CA THR A 32 12.19 -18.98 -3.00
C THR A 32 12.99 -17.76 -2.55
N GLN A 33 13.05 -17.47 -1.26
CA GLN A 33 13.83 -16.37 -0.66
C GLN A 33 15.33 -16.53 -0.95
N SER A 34 15.79 -15.97 -2.07
CA SER A 34 17.13 -16.17 -2.59
C SER A 34 17.86 -14.85 -2.84
N LYS A 35 19.08 -14.97 -3.39
CA LYS A 35 19.90 -13.82 -3.80
C LYS A 35 19.14 -12.86 -4.72
N LYS A 36 18.26 -13.35 -5.60
CA LYS A 36 17.46 -12.51 -6.50
C LYS A 36 16.44 -11.63 -5.76
N VAL A 37 15.80 -12.15 -4.73
CA VAL A 37 14.91 -11.36 -3.87
C VAL A 37 15.69 -10.24 -3.18
N LYS A 38 16.85 -10.57 -2.58
CA LYS A 38 17.71 -9.56 -1.91
C LYS A 38 18.22 -8.48 -2.87
N GLU A 39 18.58 -8.86 -4.10
CA GLU A 39 18.99 -7.92 -5.16
C GLU A 39 17.84 -6.99 -5.54
N PHE A 40 16.63 -7.52 -5.67
CA PHE A 40 15.43 -6.74 -5.96
C PHE A 40 15.12 -5.76 -4.81
N GLU A 41 15.06 -6.24 -3.58
CA GLU A 41 14.79 -5.40 -2.40
C GLU A 41 15.79 -4.24 -2.29
N LYS A 42 17.08 -4.50 -2.52
CA LYS A 42 18.13 -3.47 -2.52
C LYS A 42 17.93 -2.43 -3.62
N LYS A 43 17.62 -2.86 -4.85
CA LYS A 43 17.40 -1.97 -5.99
C LYS A 43 16.13 -1.14 -5.78
N TRP A 44 15.06 -1.77 -5.30
CA TRP A 44 13.79 -1.11 -5.00
C TRP A 44 13.94 -0.07 -3.90
N SER A 45 14.62 -0.42 -2.80
CA SER A 45 14.93 0.52 -1.72
C SER A 45 15.67 1.76 -2.22
N LYS A 46 16.67 1.56 -3.09
CA LYS A 46 17.42 2.66 -3.70
C LYS A 46 16.52 3.55 -4.57
N TRP A 47 15.64 2.93 -5.35
CA TRP A 47 14.76 3.66 -6.26
C TRP A 47 13.69 4.47 -5.52
N VAL A 48 13.07 3.89 -4.49
CA VAL A 48 12.04 4.55 -3.66
C VAL A 48 12.64 5.54 -2.66
N GLY A 49 13.94 5.45 -2.36
CA GLY A 49 14.61 6.30 -1.36
C GLY A 49 14.39 5.84 0.08
N THR A 50 14.15 4.54 0.30
CA THR A 50 14.00 3.95 1.64
C THR A 50 15.25 3.17 2.04
N LYS A 51 15.44 2.96 3.35
CA LYS A 51 16.58 2.18 3.85
C LYS A 51 16.42 0.68 3.58
N TYR A 52 15.21 0.17 3.71
CA TYR A 52 14.87 -1.24 3.55
C TYR A 52 13.58 -1.41 2.77
N SER A 53 13.47 -2.52 2.05
CA SER A 53 12.25 -3.01 1.43
C SER A 53 12.12 -4.49 1.68
N VAL A 54 10.91 -4.99 1.77
CA VAL A 54 10.60 -6.41 1.94
C VAL A 54 9.71 -6.84 0.79
N PHE A 55 10.19 -7.80 0.02
CA PHE A 55 9.42 -8.38 -1.09
C PHE A 55 8.43 -9.41 -0.56
N VAL A 56 7.20 -9.33 -1.01
CA VAL A 56 6.11 -10.26 -0.69
C VAL A 56 5.40 -10.70 -1.97
N ASN A 57 4.60 -11.74 -1.88
CA ASN A 57 3.95 -12.37 -3.04
C ASN A 57 2.80 -11.57 -3.65
N SER A 58 2.26 -10.58 -2.93
CA SER A 58 1.13 -9.77 -3.41
C SER A 58 1.00 -8.46 -2.64
N GLY A 59 0.26 -7.49 -3.22
CA GLY A 59 -0.14 -6.27 -2.54
C GLY A 59 -1.00 -6.56 -1.29
N SER A 60 -1.86 -7.58 -1.35
CA SER A 60 -2.67 -7.98 -0.19
C SER A 60 -1.79 -8.42 0.99
N SER A 61 -0.74 -9.18 0.73
CA SER A 61 0.24 -9.55 1.77
C SER A 61 1.01 -8.33 2.29
N ALA A 62 1.38 -7.40 1.39
CA ALA A 62 2.04 -6.16 1.79
C ALA A 62 1.16 -5.33 2.72
N ASN A 63 -0.12 -5.14 2.38
CA ASN A 63 -1.09 -4.43 3.21
C ASN A 63 -1.25 -5.09 4.57
N PHE A 64 -1.46 -6.41 4.59
CA PHE A 64 -1.63 -7.16 5.84
C PHE A 64 -0.41 -7.03 6.76
N ILE A 65 0.80 -7.22 6.23
CA ILE A 65 2.04 -7.12 7.01
C ILE A 65 2.27 -5.69 7.50
N THR A 66 1.96 -4.68 6.68
CA THR A 66 2.09 -3.27 7.08
C THR A 66 1.18 -2.94 8.27
N ILE A 67 -0.08 -3.36 8.22
CA ILE A 67 -1.02 -3.14 9.32
C ILE A 67 -0.65 -3.99 10.55
N SER A 68 -0.14 -5.21 10.35
CA SER A 68 0.39 -6.03 11.44
C SER A 68 1.59 -5.37 12.14
N ALA A 69 2.52 -4.81 11.38
CA ALA A 69 3.64 -4.06 11.93
C ALA A 69 3.17 -2.83 12.71
N LEU A 70 2.19 -2.09 12.18
CA LEU A 70 1.57 -0.97 12.87
C LEU A 70 0.94 -1.41 14.20
N LYS A 71 0.26 -2.56 14.23
CA LYS A 71 -0.31 -3.14 15.46
C LYS A 71 0.76 -3.45 16.51
N ILE A 72 1.88 -4.03 16.10
CA ILE A 72 3.01 -4.34 17.00
C ILE A 72 3.63 -3.06 17.57
N LEU A 73 3.78 -2.04 16.74
CA LEU A 73 4.36 -0.75 17.14
C LEU A 73 3.41 0.11 17.98
N ASN A 74 2.10 -0.15 17.91
CA ASN A 74 1.10 0.62 18.64
C ASN A 74 1.13 0.32 20.15
N LYS A 75 1.71 1.22 20.91
CA LYS A 75 1.76 1.13 22.39
C LYS A 75 0.45 1.59 23.06
N ASN A 76 -0.39 2.35 22.37
CA ASN A 76 -1.64 2.89 22.92
C ASN A 76 -2.84 2.04 22.48
N LYS A 77 -3.29 1.14 23.32
CA LYS A 77 -4.43 0.24 23.05
C LYS A 77 -5.77 0.96 22.81
N ASN A 78 -5.90 2.21 23.24
CA ASN A 78 -7.09 3.03 22.98
C ASN A 78 -7.14 3.54 21.52
N LYS A 79 -6.01 3.52 20.80
CA LYS A 79 -5.95 3.83 19.36
C LYS A 79 -6.19 2.56 18.55
N ASN A 80 -7.43 2.33 18.16
CA ASN A 80 -7.88 1.11 17.48
C ASN A 80 -8.64 1.40 16.18
N GLU A 81 -8.68 2.65 15.72
CA GLU A 81 -9.35 3.05 14.49
C GLU A 81 -8.34 3.38 13.40
N ILE A 82 -8.62 2.92 12.17
CA ILE A 82 -7.89 3.29 10.96
C ILE A 82 -8.88 3.88 9.98
N ILE A 83 -8.64 5.12 9.54
CA ILE A 83 -9.47 5.77 8.52
C ILE A 83 -9.10 5.19 7.16
N VAL A 84 -10.11 4.79 6.38
CA VAL A 84 -9.96 4.10 5.09
C VAL A 84 -10.91 4.70 4.05
N PRO A 85 -10.58 4.66 2.75
CA PRO A 85 -11.49 5.10 1.70
C PRO A 85 -12.60 4.08 1.44
N THR A 86 -13.75 4.56 0.94
CA THR A 86 -14.83 3.70 0.44
C THR A 86 -14.50 3.09 -0.92
N LEU A 87 -13.73 3.78 -1.75
CA LEU A 87 -13.27 3.30 -3.05
C LEU A 87 -11.81 2.85 -2.93
N THR A 88 -11.62 1.54 -2.81
CA THR A 88 -10.28 0.92 -2.70
C THR A 88 -10.34 -0.56 -3.01
N TRP A 89 -9.19 -1.23 -3.00
CA TRP A 89 -9.13 -2.67 -3.11
C TRP A 89 -9.55 -3.33 -1.79
N VAL A 90 -10.27 -4.44 -1.89
CA VAL A 90 -10.81 -5.15 -0.71
C VAL A 90 -9.73 -5.52 0.33
N SER A 91 -8.49 -5.79 -0.11
CA SER A 91 -7.38 -6.12 0.80
C SER A 91 -6.99 -4.98 1.74
N ASP A 92 -7.26 -3.72 1.36
CA ASP A 92 -6.96 -2.55 2.19
C ASP A 92 -7.84 -2.59 3.45
N ILE A 93 -9.12 -2.87 3.26
CA ILE A 93 -10.09 -2.98 4.35
C ILE A 93 -9.88 -4.26 5.15
N ASN A 94 -9.70 -5.40 4.45
CA ASN A 94 -9.50 -6.69 5.11
C ASN A 94 -8.25 -6.70 5.99
N SER A 95 -7.15 -6.07 5.56
CA SER A 95 -5.94 -5.98 6.37
C SER A 95 -6.17 -5.26 7.70
N VAL A 96 -7.03 -4.23 7.70
CA VAL A 96 -7.43 -3.49 8.91
C VAL A 96 -8.25 -4.39 9.84
N ILE A 97 -9.30 -5.03 9.30
CA ILE A 97 -10.22 -5.87 10.09
C ILE A 97 -9.50 -7.09 10.65
N MET A 98 -8.73 -7.81 9.85
CA MET A 98 -8.02 -9.02 10.26
C MET A 98 -6.95 -8.76 11.31
N ASN A 99 -6.42 -7.55 11.38
CA ASN A 99 -5.53 -7.13 12.47
C ASN A 99 -6.27 -6.63 13.72
N GLY A 100 -7.60 -6.67 13.74
CA GLY A 100 -8.43 -6.30 14.89
C GLY A 100 -8.62 -4.80 15.06
N PHE A 101 -8.34 -4.00 14.02
CA PHE A 101 -8.67 -2.58 13.99
C PHE A 101 -10.07 -2.34 13.44
N LYS A 102 -10.66 -1.21 13.82
CA LYS A 102 -11.93 -0.75 13.29
C LYS A 102 -11.71 0.18 12.10
N PRO A 103 -12.18 -0.18 10.89
CA PRO A 103 -12.12 0.72 9.75
C PRO A 103 -13.15 1.85 9.92
N ILE A 104 -12.72 3.08 9.71
CA ILE A 104 -13.55 4.29 9.68
C ILE A 104 -13.60 4.78 8.25
N PHE A 105 -14.72 4.56 7.60
CA PHE A 105 -14.87 4.90 6.19
C PHE A 105 -15.04 6.40 5.97
N VAL A 106 -14.39 6.90 4.92
CA VAL A 106 -14.60 8.23 4.36
C VAL A 106 -14.88 8.14 2.87
N ASP A 107 -15.70 9.03 2.39
CA ASP A 107 -16.06 9.09 0.98
C ASP A 107 -14.93 9.69 0.13
N ILE A 108 -15.04 9.56 -1.17
CA ILE A 108 -14.06 10.03 -2.14
C ILE A 108 -14.39 11.44 -2.63
N ASN A 109 -13.38 12.09 -3.18
CA ASN A 109 -13.53 13.26 -4.01
C ASN A 109 -13.67 12.82 -5.47
N LEU A 110 -14.76 13.17 -6.12
CA LEU A 110 -15.04 12.75 -7.50
C LEU A 110 -14.04 13.29 -8.53
N SER A 111 -13.31 14.37 -8.21
CA SER A 111 -12.32 14.93 -9.14
C SER A 111 -11.05 14.08 -9.28
N ASN A 112 -10.69 13.31 -8.25
CA ASN A 112 -9.45 12.52 -8.23
C ASN A 112 -9.62 11.10 -7.65
N LEU A 113 -10.85 10.69 -7.36
CA LEU A 113 -11.20 9.38 -6.81
C LEU A 113 -10.49 9.01 -5.49
N SER A 114 -9.83 9.97 -4.87
CA SER A 114 -9.14 9.79 -3.60
C SER A 114 -10.02 10.20 -2.42
N MET A 115 -9.61 9.80 -1.22
CA MET A 115 -10.32 10.17 0.02
C MET A 115 -10.54 11.67 0.11
N SER A 116 -11.74 12.07 0.50
CA SER A 116 -12.05 13.48 0.82
C SER A 116 -11.24 13.94 2.03
N THR A 117 -10.31 14.87 1.83
CA THR A 117 -9.49 15.46 2.89
C THR A 117 -10.33 16.01 4.03
N ASP A 118 -11.43 16.71 3.72
CA ASP A 118 -12.31 17.30 4.74
C ASP A 118 -12.99 16.23 5.59
N GLN A 119 -13.43 15.15 4.97
CA GLN A 119 -14.01 14.03 5.69
C GLN A 119 -12.97 13.31 6.56
N VAL A 120 -11.74 13.08 6.05
CA VAL A 120 -10.67 12.52 6.85
C VAL A 120 -10.44 13.36 8.10
N ILE A 121 -10.27 14.69 7.94
CA ILE A 121 -10.01 15.60 9.05
C ILE A 121 -11.16 15.57 10.08
N LYS A 122 -12.40 15.54 9.61
CA LYS A 122 -13.60 15.46 10.46
C LYS A 122 -13.70 14.14 11.23
N LYS A 123 -13.23 13.04 10.64
CA LYS A 123 -13.30 11.69 11.24
C LYS A 123 -12.14 11.38 12.17
N ILE A 124 -11.06 12.17 12.18
CA ILE A 124 -9.95 11.97 13.12
C ILE A 124 -10.44 12.16 14.56
N SER A 125 -10.27 11.13 15.37
CA SER A 125 -10.62 11.09 16.79
C SER A 125 -9.41 10.76 17.66
N LYS A 126 -9.59 10.75 18.98
CA LYS A 126 -8.58 10.25 19.95
C LYS A 126 -8.26 8.75 19.75
N LYS A 127 -9.17 8.00 19.10
CA LYS A 127 -9.01 6.56 18.79
C LYS A 127 -8.31 6.30 17.46
N THR A 128 -8.12 7.31 16.63
CA THR A 128 -7.48 7.15 15.32
C THR A 128 -6.00 6.84 15.50
N LEU A 129 -5.58 5.70 14.98
CA LEU A 129 -4.19 5.27 14.93
C LEU A 129 -3.50 5.70 13.64
N ALA A 130 -4.17 5.55 12.50
CA ALA A 130 -3.62 5.82 11.18
C ALA A 130 -4.69 6.23 10.18
N VAL A 131 -4.23 6.75 9.05
CA VAL A 131 -5.02 6.96 7.84
C VAL A 131 -4.39 6.12 6.74
N PHE A 132 -5.17 5.19 6.18
CA PHE A 132 -4.76 4.35 5.07
C PHE A 132 -5.24 4.98 3.77
N ILE A 133 -4.33 5.47 2.96
CA ILE A 133 -4.63 6.21 1.74
C ILE A 133 -4.37 5.34 0.53
N THR A 134 -5.33 5.27 -0.37
CA THR A 134 -5.19 4.63 -1.67
C THR A 134 -5.09 5.71 -2.75
N HIS A 135 -4.04 5.66 -3.55
CA HIS A 135 -3.91 6.47 -4.76
C HIS A 135 -4.65 5.77 -5.91
N ALA A 136 -5.99 5.84 -5.88
CA ALA A 136 -6.84 5.15 -6.84
C ALA A 136 -6.44 5.52 -8.27
N GLN A 137 -6.18 4.53 -9.13
CA GLN A 137 -5.73 4.70 -10.52
C GLN A 137 -4.46 5.57 -10.68
N GLY A 138 -3.67 5.75 -9.62
CA GLY A 138 -2.47 6.59 -9.63
C GLY A 138 -2.72 8.07 -9.37
N PHE A 139 -3.97 8.48 -9.14
CA PHE A 139 -4.26 9.87 -8.75
C PHE A 139 -3.75 10.16 -7.35
N ASN A 140 -3.14 11.34 -7.18
CA ASN A 140 -2.59 11.73 -5.89
C ASN A 140 -3.72 12.01 -4.88
N GLY A 141 -3.78 11.19 -3.84
CA GLY A 141 -4.72 11.32 -2.72
C GLY A 141 -4.21 12.17 -1.56
N LEU A 142 -3.00 12.71 -1.65
CA LEU A 142 -2.39 13.56 -0.62
C LEU A 142 -2.39 15.02 -1.08
N ASP A 143 -3.05 15.88 -0.31
CA ASP A 143 -2.95 17.32 -0.46
C ASP A 143 -2.20 17.98 0.71
N ALA A 144 -1.81 19.24 0.55
CA ALA A 144 -1.05 19.97 1.56
C ALA A 144 -1.83 20.14 2.89
N LYS A 145 -3.15 20.26 2.81
CA LYS A 145 -4.03 20.40 3.99
C LYS A 145 -4.05 19.11 4.80
N LEU A 146 -4.19 17.95 4.13
CA LEU A 146 -4.16 16.65 4.79
C LEU A 146 -2.80 16.41 5.44
N ILE A 147 -1.70 16.59 4.67
CA ILE A 147 -0.33 16.40 5.18
C ILE A 147 -0.06 17.28 6.42
N SER A 148 -0.40 18.57 6.36
CA SER A 148 -0.19 19.49 7.49
C SER A 148 -1.00 19.08 8.72
N THR A 149 -2.25 18.61 8.51
CA THR A 149 -3.12 18.16 9.60
C THR A 149 -2.57 16.88 10.24
N LEU A 150 -2.15 15.89 9.43
CA LEU A 150 -1.59 14.64 9.92
C LEU A 150 -0.30 14.88 10.72
N LYS A 151 0.59 15.77 10.24
CA LYS A 151 1.81 16.16 10.96
C LYS A 151 1.52 16.80 12.32
N LYS A 152 0.52 17.69 12.41
CA LYS A 152 0.13 18.35 13.67
C LYS A 152 -0.46 17.37 14.69
N LYS A 153 -1.17 16.35 14.25
CA LYS A 153 -1.88 15.39 15.12
C LYS A 153 -0.99 14.32 15.74
N LYS A 154 0.32 14.27 15.41
CA LYS A 154 1.29 13.30 15.94
C LYS A 154 0.68 11.89 16.04
N PHE A 155 0.42 11.26 14.89
CA PHE A 155 0.12 9.84 14.86
C PHE A 155 1.40 9.07 15.21
N THR A 156 1.43 8.50 16.38
CA THR A 156 2.45 7.56 16.85
C THR A 156 1.78 6.31 17.28
#